data_7250b2df6867db4867028076291def6f
#
_entry.id   7250b2df6867db4867028076291def6f
#
_cell.length_a   1.000
_cell.length_b   1.000
_cell.length_c   1.000
_cell.angle_alpha   90.00
_cell.angle_beta   90.00
_cell.angle_gamma   90.00
#
_symmetry.space_group_name_H-M   'P 1'
#
loop_
_entity.id
_entity.type
_entity.pdbx_description
1 polymer ?
#
loop_
_entity_poly.entity_id
_entity_poly.type
_entity_poly.pdbx_seq_one_letter_code
_entity_poly.pdbx_strand_id
1 'polypeptide(L)'
;MAKTAQDVLRQIKDEGIELIDLKFVDLHGKWQHLTVCEDLIDEAAFTEGVAFDGSSIRGWKAINESDMAMVPDPNTAWIDPFYSHKTLSLICSIQEPRSGKPYARCPRALAQKALDYLGSTGLADTAFFGPEPEFF
;
A
#
# COMPACT_ATOMS: atom_id res chain seq x y z
N MET A 1 3.72 -12.81 14.59
CA MET A 1 3.64 -11.41 15.10
C MET A 1 3.50 -10.50 13.90
N ALA A 2 2.79 -9.37 14.04
CA ALA A 2 2.72 -8.38 12.97
C ALA A 2 4.11 -7.75 12.76
N LYS A 3 4.50 -7.55 11.48
CA LYS A 3 5.75 -6.85 11.14
C LYS A 3 5.59 -5.35 11.44
N THR A 4 6.67 -4.74 11.91
CA THR A 4 6.77 -3.28 12.12
C THR A 4 7.53 -2.62 10.98
N ALA A 5 7.47 -1.29 10.86
CA ALA A 5 8.31 -0.51 9.95
C ALA A 5 9.80 -0.83 10.14
N GLN A 6 10.24 -0.89 11.40
CA GLN A 6 11.63 -1.21 11.75
C GLN A 6 12.07 -2.61 11.31
N ASP A 7 11.15 -3.60 11.34
CA ASP A 7 11.46 -4.95 10.84
C ASP A 7 11.66 -4.94 9.32
N VAL A 8 10.87 -4.15 8.58
CA VAL A 8 11.03 -3.98 7.13
C VAL A 8 12.32 -3.24 6.80
N LEU A 9 12.63 -2.15 7.50
CA LEU A 9 13.88 -1.39 7.29
C LEU A 9 15.10 -2.25 7.60
N ARG A 10 15.04 -3.09 8.62
CA ARG A 10 16.08 -4.07 8.90
C ARG A 10 16.21 -5.09 7.79
N GLN A 11 15.09 -5.64 7.31
CA GLN A 11 15.07 -6.59 6.19
C GLN A 11 15.70 -6.00 4.93
N ILE A 12 15.37 -4.74 4.58
CA ILE A 12 15.97 -4.03 3.45
C ILE A 12 17.50 -4.06 3.55
N LYS A 13 18.02 -3.73 4.72
CA LYS A 13 19.47 -3.64 4.99
C LYS A 13 20.17 -5.01 5.00
N ASP A 14 19.60 -5.95 5.76
CA ASP A 14 20.22 -7.25 6.00
C ASP A 14 20.21 -8.12 4.74
N GLU A 15 19.21 -7.96 3.90
CA GLU A 15 19.07 -8.73 2.67
C GLU A 15 19.64 -8.01 1.42
N GLY A 16 20.12 -6.77 1.56
CA GLY A 16 20.66 -5.99 0.44
C GLY A 16 19.61 -5.73 -0.64
N ILE A 17 18.43 -5.27 -0.23
CA ILE A 17 17.38 -4.85 -1.15
C ILE A 17 17.84 -3.58 -1.86
N GLU A 18 17.65 -3.51 -3.17
CA GLU A 18 18.05 -2.38 -4.01
C GLU A 18 16.88 -1.46 -4.33
N LEU A 19 15.70 -2.06 -4.52
CA LEU A 19 14.49 -1.35 -4.95
C LEU A 19 13.31 -1.70 -4.05
N ILE A 20 12.45 -0.71 -3.84
CA ILE A 20 11.17 -0.88 -3.14
C ILE A 20 10.05 -0.60 -4.12
N ASP A 21 9.14 -1.56 -4.28
CA ASP A 21 7.98 -1.44 -5.16
C ASP A 21 6.70 -1.27 -4.34
N LEU A 22 6.18 -0.05 -4.34
CA LEU A 22 4.99 0.37 -3.60
C LEU A 22 3.76 0.12 -4.46
N LYS A 23 2.92 -0.83 -4.07
CA LYS A 23 1.77 -1.30 -4.85
C LYS A 23 0.43 -0.90 -4.22
N PHE A 24 -0.53 -0.55 -5.04
CA PHE A 24 -1.93 -0.33 -4.62
C PHE A 24 -2.90 -0.69 -5.75
N VAL A 25 -4.18 -0.82 -5.42
CA VAL A 25 -5.22 -1.16 -6.39
C VAL A 25 -6.08 0.07 -6.69
N ASP A 26 -6.36 0.33 -7.97
CA ASP A 26 -7.27 1.39 -8.39
C ASP A 26 -8.76 0.93 -8.41
N LEU A 27 -9.68 1.85 -8.78
CA LEU A 27 -11.12 1.56 -8.85
C LEU A 27 -11.49 0.49 -9.89
N HIS A 28 -10.64 0.25 -10.88
CA HIS A 28 -10.86 -0.73 -11.94
C HIS A 28 -10.28 -2.11 -11.57
N GLY A 29 -9.70 -2.26 -10.38
CA GLY A 29 -9.05 -3.48 -9.94
C GLY A 29 -7.64 -3.68 -10.49
N LYS A 30 -7.06 -2.67 -11.14
CA LYS A 30 -5.70 -2.74 -11.67
C LYS A 30 -4.68 -2.44 -10.57
N TRP A 31 -3.62 -3.25 -10.52
CA TRP A 31 -2.42 -2.92 -9.75
C TRP A 31 -1.73 -1.70 -10.36
N GLN A 32 -1.58 -0.68 -9.55
CA GLN A 32 -0.73 0.48 -9.80
C GLN A 32 0.48 0.36 -8.88
N HIS A 33 1.62 0.89 -9.30
CA HIS A 33 2.82 0.84 -8.48
C HIS A 33 3.77 2.00 -8.76
N LEU A 34 4.65 2.25 -7.81
CA LEU A 34 5.78 3.17 -7.90
C LEU A 34 7.00 2.45 -7.33
N THR A 35 8.05 2.32 -8.13
CA THR A 35 9.33 1.76 -7.70
C THR A 35 10.27 2.89 -7.31
N VAL A 36 10.86 2.80 -6.13
CA VAL A 36 11.83 3.76 -5.60
C VAL A 36 13.10 3.03 -5.14
N CYS A 37 14.21 3.77 -5.00
CA CYS A 37 15.42 3.25 -4.38
C CYS A 37 15.21 3.08 -2.88
N GLU A 38 15.97 2.16 -2.27
CA GLU A 38 15.83 1.80 -0.86
C GLU A 38 16.10 2.97 0.09
N ASP A 39 16.95 3.92 -0.30
CA ASP A 39 17.31 5.11 0.47
C ASP A 39 16.17 6.13 0.62
N LEU A 40 15.11 6.01 -0.17
CA LEU A 40 13.91 6.84 -0.05
C LEU A 40 12.89 6.29 0.98
N ILE A 41 13.16 5.12 1.54
CA ILE A 41 12.25 4.48 2.50
C ILE A 41 12.86 4.52 3.90
N ASP A 42 12.28 5.34 4.75
CA ASP A 42 12.60 5.48 6.16
C ASP A 42 11.34 5.26 7.04
N GLU A 43 11.43 5.51 8.33
CA GLU A 43 10.28 5.38 9.25
C GLU A 43 9.13 6.34 8.89
N ALA A 44 9.43 7.53 8.34
CA ALA A 44 8.42 8.49 7.95
C ALA A 44 7.59 7.98 6.77
N ALA A 45 8.17 7.20 5.86
CA ALA A 45 7.44 6.57 4.76
C ALA A 45 6.26 5.69 5.25
N PHE A 46 6.39 5.05 6.42
CA PHE A 46 5.34 4.20 7.00
C PHE A 46 4.28 4.96 7.81
N THR A 47 4.49 6.23 8.08
CA THR A 47 3.56 7.09 8.85
C THR A 47 2.97 8.22 8.01
N GLU A 48 3.81 8.90 7.25
CA GLU A 48 3.42 10.04 6.41
C GLU A 48 3.17 9.62 4.96
N GLY A 49 3.79 8.51 4.54
CA GLY A 49 3.68 7.94 3.21
C GLY A 49 4.67 8.56 2.21
N VAL A 50 4.71 7.93 1.04
CA VAL A 50 5.47 8.41 -0.13
C VAL A 50 4.52 9.16 -1.06
N ALA A 51 4.86 10.39 -1.39
CA ALA A 51 4.04 11.24 -2.23
C ALA A 51 3.98 10.75 -3.69
N PHE A 52 2.82 10.85 -4.32
CA PHE A 52 2.64 10.59 -5.74
C PHE A 52 1.51 11.44 -6.33
N ASP A 53 1.48 11.53 -7.66
CA ASP A 53 0.46 12.25 -8.41
C ASP A 53 -0.78 11.37 -8.65
N GLY A 54 -1.85 11.61 -7.89
CA GLY A 54 -3.11 10.92 -8.01
C GLY A 54 -3.88 11.22 -9.30
N SER A 55 -3.51 12.27 -10.06
CA SER A 55 -4.13 12.55 -11.37
C SER A 55 -3.68 11.55 -12.43
N SER A 56 -2.58 10.84 -12.22
CA SER A 56 -2.13 9.74 -13.05
C SER A 56 -3.02 8.50 -12.93
N ILE A 57 -3.87 8.43 -11.90
CA ILE A 57 -4.77 7.31 -11.66
C ILE A 57 -6.17 7.64 -12.16
N ARG A 58 -6.64 6.87 -13.12
CA ARG A 58 -7.94 7.10 -13.75
C ARG A 58 -9.09 7.14 -12.74
N GLY A 59 -9.83 8.24 -12.73
CA GLY A 59 -11.02 8.42 -11.90
C GLY A 59 -10.71 8.85 -10.46
N TRP A 60 -9.45 9.17 -10.12
CA TRP A 60 -9.09 9.60 -8.77
C TRP A 60 -9.13 11.11 -8.60
N LYS A 61 -8.08 11.81 -9.00
CA LYS A 61 -7.91 13.24 -8.74
C LYS A 61 -7.84 14.05 -10.03
N ALA A 62 -8.18 15.34 -9.93
CA ALA A 62 -7.88 16.30 -10.98
C ALA A 62 -6.46 16.86 -10.78
N ILE A 63 -5.84 17.35 -11.85
CA ILE A 63 -4.45 17.83 -11.86
C ILE A 63 -4.17 18.95 -10.86
N ASN A 64 -5.17 19.76 -10.54
CA ASN A 64 -5.06 20.88 -9.60
C ASN A 64 -5.15 20.46 -8.11
N GLU A 65 -5.45 19.21 -7.81
CA GLU A 65 -5.55 18.66 -6.46
C GLU A 65 -4.99 17.23 -6.43
N SER A 66 -3.85 17.01 -7.08
CA SER A 66 -3.38 15.66 -7.40
C SER A 66 -2.52 15.01 -6.32
N ASP A 67 -2.00 15.76 -5.36
CA ASP A 67 -1.11 15.24 -4.33
C ASP A 67 -1.82 14.16 -3.49
N MET A 68 -1.18 13.01 -3.39
CA MET A 68 -1.62 11.86 -2.60
C MET A 68 -0.42 11.19 -1.93
N ALA A 69 -0.68 10.41 -0.88
CA ALA A 69 0.35 9.67 -0.17
C ALA A 69 0.06 8.16 -0.19
N MET A 70 1.10 7.37 -0.52
CA MET A 70 1.13 5.91 -0.37
C MET A 70 1.76 5.57 0.98
N VAL A 71 1.00 5.00 1.90
CA VAL A 71 1.49 4.54 3.21
C VAL A 71 1.65 3.02 3.16
N PRO A 72 2.89 2.51 3.15
CA PRO A 72 3.16 1.08 3.07
C PRO A 72 2.67 0.33 4.31
N ASP A 73 2.10 -0.86 4.11
CA ASP A 73 1.75 -1.78 5.19
C ASP A 73 2.90 -2.77 5.42
N PRO A 74 3.61 -2.70 6.56
CA PRO A 74 4.75 -3.57 6.84
C PRO A 74 4.41 -5.07 6.79
N ASN A 75 3.16 -5.43 7.12
CA ASN A 75 2.72 -6.83 7.12
C ASN A 75 2.66 -7.46 5.73
N THR A 76 2.68 -6.63 4.70
CA THR A 76 2.61 -7.06 3.31
C THR A 76 3.96 -7.15 2.61
N ALA A 77 5.05 -6.94 3.34
CA ALA A 77 6.40 -6.95 2.77
C ALA A 77 6.83 -8.35 2.28
N TRP A 78 7.18 -8.47 0.99
CA TRP A 78 7.74 -9.69 0.40
C TRP A 78 8.83 -9.36 -0.62
N ILE A 79 9.78 -10.29 -0.80
CA ILE A 79 10.75 -10.21 -1.89
C ILE A 79 10.04 -10.64 -3.17
N ASP A 80 10.03 -9.76 -4.16
CA ASP A 80 9.41 -10.05 -5.45
C ASP A 80 10.39 -10.83 -6.34
N PRO A 81 10.08 -12.10 -6.68
CA PRO A 81 11.01 -12.95 -7.40
C PRO A 81 11.09 -12.64 -8.91
N PHE A 82 10.24 -11.74 -9.42
CA PHE A 82 10.14 -11.47 -10.86
C PHE A 82 11.01 -10.31 -11.35
N TYR A 83 11.61 -9.55 -10.44
CA TYR A 83 12.52 -8.46 -10.79
C TYR A 83 13.97 -8.95 -10.91
N SER A 84 14.73 -8.37 -11.84
CA SER A 84 16.17 -8.65 -11.99
C SER A 84 17.01 -8.05 -10.85
N HIS A 85 16.60 -6.90 -10.32
CA HIS A 85 17.15 -6.30 -9.12
C HIS A 85 16.43 -6.83 -7.89
N LYS A 86 17.12 -6.96 -6.78
CA LYS A 86 16.50 -7.44 -5.55
C LYS A 86 15.51 -6.43 -5.02
N THR A 87 14.22 -6.70 -5.22
CA THR A 87 13.11 -5.79 -4.99
C THR A 87 12.23 -6.29 -3.84
N LEU A 88 11.95 -5.40 -2.88
CA LEU A 88 10.94 -5.61 -1.84
C LEU A 88 9.64 -4.95 -2.27
N SER A 89 8.57 -5.71 -2.39
CA SER A 89 7.23 -5.18 -2.67
C SER A 89 6.44 -4.98 -1.39
N LEU A 90 5.66 -3.89 -1.34
CA LEU A 90 4.78 -3.52 -0.23
C LEU A 90 3.43 -3.06 -0.77
N ILE A 91 2.33 -3.52 -0.15
CA ILE A 91 1.00 -2.99 -0.44
C ILE A 91 0.77 -1.73 0.38
N CYS A 92 0.26 -0.67 -0.27
CA CYS A 92 0.06 0.63 0.34
C CYS A 92 -1.42 0.94 0.56
N SER A 93 -1.69 1.64 1.64
CA SER A 93 -2.91 2.40 1.84
C SER A 93 -2.74 3.80 1.26
N ILE A 94 -3.81 4.33 0.64
CA ILE A 94 -3.76 5.67 0.04
C ILE A 94 -4.45 6.68 0.95
N GLN A 95 -3.79 7.80 1.16
CA GLN A 95 -4.25 8.86 2.05
C GLN A 95 -4.21 10.23 1.39
N GLU A 96 -5.04 11.13 1.90
CA GLU A 96 -5.01 12.58 1.61
C GLU A 96 -3.86 13.20 2.42
N PRO A 97 -2.82 13.79 1.80
CA PRO A 97 -1.60 14.20 2.50
C PRO A 97 -1.85 15.21 3.63
N ARG A 98 -2.77 16.17 3.42
CA ARG A 98 -3.05 17.24 4.38
C ARG A 98 -3.81 16.79 5.62
N SER A 99 -4.62 15.75 5.50
CA SER A 99 -5.52 15.31 6.58
C SER A 99 -5.14 13.96 7.17
N GLY A 100 -4.27 13.19 6.51
CA GLY A 100 -3.95 11.81 6.85
C GLY A 100 -5.15 10.85 6.74
N LYS A 101 -6.29 11.32 6.19
CA LYS A 101 -7.48 10.48 6.07
C LYS A 101 -7.34 9.50 4.92
N PRO A 102 -7.84 8.26 5.08
CA PRO A 102 -7.90 7.30 3.99
C PRO A 102 -8.65 7.88 2.78
N TYR A 103 -8.11 7.67 1.58
CA TYR A 103 -8.75 8.13 0.36
C TYR A 103 -10.01 7.33 0.06
N ALA A 104 -11.14 8.03 -0.09
CA ALA A 104 -12.45 7.40 -0.18
C ALA A 104 -12.66 6.50 -1.42
N ARG A 105 -11.87 6.71 -2.50
CA ARG A 105 -11.91 5.90 -3.71
C ARG A 105 -10.83 4.82 -3.76
N CYS A 106 -10.12 4.59 -2.66
CA CYS A 106 -9.17 3.48 -2.54
C CYS A 106 -9.92 2.21 -2.13
N PRO A 107 -9.91 1.12 -2.94
CA PRO A 107 -10.59 -0.13 -2.61
C PRO A 107 -10.11 -0.75 -1.29
N ARG A 108 -8.80 -0.67 -1.00
CA ARG A 108 -8.24 -1.15 0.27
C ARG A 108 -8.80 -0.37 1.48
N ALA A 109 -8.96 0.95 1.35
CA ALA A 109 -9.54 1.77 2.42
C ALA A 109 -11.02 1.41 2.65
N LEU A 110 -11.76 1.11 1.59
CA LEU A 110 -13.15 0.65 1.70
C LEU A 110 -13.25 -0.72 2.39
N ALA A 111 -12.37 -1.66 2.03
CA ALA A 111 -12.32 -2.97 2.67
C ALA A 111 -11.99 -2.85 4.17
N GLN A 112 -11.03 -2.01 4.55
CA GLN A 112 -10.71 -1.75 5.96
C GLN A 112 -11.91 -1.16 6.70
N LYS A 113 -12.60 -0.17 6.11
CA LYS A 113 -13.83 0.40 6.70
C LYS A 113 -14.92 -0.65 6.90
N ALA A 114 -15.04 -1.61 6.00
CA ALA A 114 -16.00 -2.71 6.14
C ALA A 114 -15.63 -3.66 7.30
N LEU A 115 -14.34 -3.97 7.46
CA LEU A 115 -13.85 -4.76 8.59
C LEU A 115 -14.06 -4.05 9.94
N ASP A 116 -13.74 -2.75 10.00
CA ASP A 116 -13.94 -1.94 11.19
C ASP A 116 -15.43 -1.89 11.58
N TYR A 117 -16.31 -1.75 10.58
CA TYR A 117 -17.74 -1.82 10.80
C TYR A 117 -18.19 -3.18 11.33
N LEU A 118 -17.73 -4.26 10.71
CA LEU A 118 -18.04 -5.63 11.18
C LEU A 118 -17.67 -5.80 12.65
N GLY A 119 -16.45 -5.45 13.05
CA GLY A 119 -16.00 -5.49 14.43
C GLY A 119 -16.85 -4.64 15.36
N SER A 120 -17.27 -3.46 14.93
CA SER A 120 -18.11 -2.55 15.74
C SER A 120 -19.51 -3.07 16.01
N THR A 121 -20.03 -3.99 15.17
CA THR A 121 -21.34 -4.60 15.38
C THR A 121 -21.36 -5.64 16.49
N GLY A 122 -20.21 -6.17 16.86
CA GLY A 122 -20.08 -7.30 17.81
C GLY A 122 -20.60 -8.64 17.27
N LEU A 123 -20.99 -8.71 16.00
CA LEU A 123 -21.49 -9.94 15.37
C LEU A 123 -20.36 -10.88 14.93
N ALA A 124 -19.27 -10.30 14.43
CA ALA A 124 -18.07 -11.03 14.02
C ALA A 124 -16.85 -10.10 14.05
N ASP A 125 -15.66 -10.68 14.13
CA ASP A 125 -14.36 -10.00 14.10
C ASP A 125 -13.51 -10.42 12.90
N THR A 126 -13.97 -11.40 12.13
CA THR A 126 -13.22 -11.98 11.03
C THR A 126 -14.12 -12.22 9.84
N ALA A 127 -13.61 -11.93 8.64
CA ALA A 127 -14.24 -12.24 7.37
C ALA A 127 -13.32 -13.15 6.54
N PHE A 128 -13.87 -14.23 6.00
CA PHE A 128 -13.17 -15.15 5.12
C PHE A 128 -13.61 -14.92 3.67
N PHE A 129 -12.64 -14.90 2.76
CA PHE A 129 -12.87 -14.78 1.32
C PHE A 129 -12.23 -15.97 0.60
N GLY A 130 -12.90 -16.47 -0.44
CA GLY A 130 -12.36 -17.48 -1.35
C GLY A 130 -11.94 -16.80 -2.65
N PRO A 131 -10.65 -16.48 -2.86
CA PRO A 131 -10.20 -15.89 -4.13
C PRO A 131 -10.30 -16.91 -5.27
N GLU A 132 -10.76 -16.45 -6.42
CA GLU A 132 -10.85 -17.24 -7.66
C GLU A 132 -10.05 -16.52 -8.77
N PRO A 133 -8.69 -16.54 -8.72
CA PRO A 133 -7.86 -15.87 -9.71
C PRO A 133 -7.98 -16.57 -11.07
N GLU A 134 -8.29 -15.79 -12.11
CA GLU A 134 -8.35 -16.26 -13.49
C GLU A 134 -7.29 -15.58 -14.33
N PHE A 135 -6.67 -16.31 -15.26
CA PHE A 135 -5.64 -15.78 -16.16
C PHE A 135 -5.64 -16.55 -17.47
N PHE A 136 -5.08 -15.91 -18.52
CA PHE A 136 -4.93 -16.48 -19.86
C PHE A 136 -3.48 -16.83 -20.15
#